data_8a969e4a6e719e37fb5018959314563c
#
_entry.id   8a969e4a6e719e37fb5018959314563c
#
_cell.length_a   1.000
_cell.length_b   1.000
_cell.length_c   1.000
_cell.angle_alpha   90.00
_cell.angle_beta   90.00
_cell.angle_gamma   90.00
#
_symmetry.space_group_name_H-M   'P 1'
#
loop_
_entity.id
_entity.type
_entity.pdbx_description
1 polymer ?
#
loop_
_entity_poly.entity_id
_entity_poly.type
_entity_poly.pdbx_seq_one_letter_code
_entity_poly.pdbx_strand_id
1 'polypeptide(L)'
;MLLDPMRRNFKDREVDSANEIVEFDLQDVRDAAIVLVNYSKTSIGTAMEVFYAAHDLGKFVVAFSPFSFKDSSPWMVKHCTKILPSLDDAISYIRENFITKHID
;
A
#
# COMPACT_ATOMS: atom_id res chain seq x y z
N MET A 1 8.16 -0.94 0.88
CA MET A 1 7.38 -2.09 0.37
C MET A 1 6.32 -1.62 -0.61
N LEU A 2 6.22 -2.27 -1.75
CA LEU A 2 5.20 -1.98 -2.76
C LEU A 2 4.04 -2.95 -2.59
N LEU A 3 2.82 -2.43 -2.35
CA LEU A 3 1.59 -3.20 -2.42
C LEU A 3 1.02 -3.10 -3.84
N ASP A 4 1.23 -4.14 -4.60
CA ASP A 4 0.70 -4.29 -5.95
C ASP A 4 -0.09 -5.59 -6.00
N PRO A 5 -1.35 -5.57 -6.49
CA PRO A 5 -2.17 -6.78 -6.51
C PRO A 5 -1.53 -7.97 -7.23
N MET A 6 -0.56 -7.71 -8.11
CA MET A 6 0.11 -8.75 -8.88
C MET A 6 1.49 -9.13 -8.35
N ARG A 7 1.96 -8.54 -7.24
CA ARG A 7 3.33 -8.79 -6.74
C ARG A 7 3.58 -10.22 -6.30
N ARG A 8 2.54 -10.93 -5.85
CA ARG A 8 2.60 -12.34 -5.52
C ARG A 8 1.58 -13.08 -6.35
N ASN A 9 2.02 -14.06 -7.12
CA ASN A 9 1.13 -14.85 -7.96
C ASN A 9 0.95 -16.24 -7.36
N PHE A 10 -0.18 -16.44 -6.66
CA PHE A 10 -0.55 -17.71 -6.06
C PHE A 10 -1.80 -18.30 -6.73
N LYS A 11 -2.04 -17.99 -8.00
CA LYS A 11 -3.29 -18.36 -8.68
C LYS A 11 -3.70 -19.82 -8.51
N ASP A 12 -2.74 -20.74 -8.57
CA ASP A 12 -3.02 -22.17 -8.49
C ASP A 12 -3.12 -22.65 -7.03
N ARG A 13 -2.88 -21.77 -6.05
CA ARG A 13 -2.79 -22.11 -4.64
C ARG A 13 -3.65 -21.24 -3.73
N GLU A 14 -4.42 -20.31 -4.28
CA GLU A 14 -5.14 -19.30 -3.49
C GLU A 14 -6.10 -19.89 -2.46
N VAL A 15 -6.81 -20.96 -2.84
CA VAL A 15 -7.78 -21.60 -1.94
C VAL A 15 -7.09 -22.42 -0.85
N ASP A 16 -6.05 -23.18 -1.22
CA ASP A 16 -5.39 -24.11 -0.31
C ASP A 16 -4.33 -23.47 0.58
N SER A 17 -3.89 -22.26 0.23
CA SER A 17 -2.77 -21.59 0.89
C SER A 17 -3.15 -20.21 1.44
N ALA A 18 -4.43 -19.96 1.71
CA ALA A 18 -4.91 -18.65 2.16
C ALA A 18 -4.17 -18.17 3.41
N ASN A 19 -4.02 -19.01 4.43
CA ASN A 19 -3.31 -18.62 5.66
C ASN A 19 -1.87 -18.24 5.38
N GLU A 20 -1.19 -19.04 4.57
CA GLU A 20 0.22 -18.79 4.23
C GLU A 20 0.38 -17.47 3.47
N ILE A 21 -0.49 -17.23 2.46
CA ILE A 21 -0.46 -16.02 1.67
C ILE A 21 -0.67 -14.80 2.57
N VAL A 22 -1.70 -14.81 3.39
CA VAL A 22 -2.04 -13.71 4.28
C VAL A 22 -0.92 -13.44 5.28
N GLU A 23 -0.36 -14.48 5.90
CA GLU A 23 0.71 -14.31 6.88
C GLU A 23 1.98 -13.74 6.27
N PHE A 24 2.35 -14.18 5.06
CA PHE A 24 3.51 -13.60 4.36
C PHE A 24 3.27 -12.13 4.04
N ASP A 25 2.08 -11.79 3.55
CA ASP A 25 1.76 -10.42 3.19
C ASP A 25 1.73 -9.51 4.43
N LEU A 26 1.15 -9.96 5.52
CA LEU A 26 1.12 -9.19 6.77
C LEU A 26 2.52 -9.01 7.34
N GLN A 27 3.38 -10.04 7.25
CA GLN A 27 4.76 -9.92 7.71
C GLN A 27 5.52 -8.88 6.89
N ASP A 28 5.33 -8.87 5.57
CA ASP A 28 5.96 -7.85 4.72
C ASP A 28 5.55 -6.45 5.14
N VAL A 29 4.26 -6.25 5.45
CA VAL A 29 3.77 -4.95 5.92
C VAL A 29 4.41 -4.58 7.26
N ARG A 30 4.50 -5.53 8.20
CA ARG A 30 5.13 -5.29 9.50
C ARG A 30 6.60 -4.90 9.38
N ASP A 31 7.31 -5.50 8.43
CA ASP A 31 8.75 -5.27 8.25
C ASP A 31 9.04 -3.98 7.48
N ALA A 32 8.06 -3.41 6.78
CA ALA A 32 8.26 -2.22 5.96
C ALA A 32 8.30 -0.95 6.82
N ALA A 33 9.21 -0.04 6.49
CA ALA A 33 9.22 1.30 7.08
C ALA A 33 8.18 2.21 6.42
N ILE A 34 7.92 1.97 5.14
CA ILE A 34 6.99 2.74 4.34
C ILE A 34 6.26 1.80 3.39
N VAL A 35 5.01 2.09 3.11
CA VAL A 35 4.19 1.28 2.22
C VAL A 35 3.80 2.11 1.01
N LEU A 36 4.17 1.62 -0.18
CA LEU A 36 3.83 2.25 -1.45
C LEU A 36 2.77 1.40 -2.13
N VAL A 37 1.66 2.03 -2.51
CA VAL A 37 0.48 1.33 -3.00
C VAL A 37 0.20 1.69 -4.45
N ASN A 38 0.14 0.67 -5.32
CA ASN A 38 -0.40 0.83 -6.67
C ASN A 38 -1.93 0.73 -6.59
N TYR A 39 -2.59 1.88 -6.63
CA TYR A 39 -4.04 1.97 -6.50
C TYR A 39 -4.74 2.10 -7.87
N SER A 40 -4.06 1.72 -8.95
CA SER A 40 -4.69 1.70 -10.28
C SER A 40 -5.73 0.59 -10.39
N LYS A 41 -5.52 -0.51 -9.66
CA LYS A 41 -6.49 -1.60 -9.49
C LYS A 41 -6.53 -1.95 -8.01
N THR A 42 -7.72 -1.98 -7.43
CA THR A 42 -7.84 -2.29 -6.01
C THR A 42 -8.27 -3.74 -5.84
N SER A 43 -7.46 -4.53 -5.15
CA SER A 43 -7.85 -5.86 -4.69
C SER A 43 -8.33 -5.76 -3.24
N ILE A 44 -9.11 -6.75 -2.81
CA ILE A 44 -9.53 -6.85 -1.41
C ILE A 44 -8.31 -6.94 -0.51
N GLY A 45 -7.32 -7.77 -0.88
CA GLY A 45 -6.10 -7.93 -0.08
C GLY A 45 -5.33 -6.64 0.07
N THR A 46 -5.16 -5.87 -1.02
CA THR A 46 -4.47 -4.58 -0.96
C THR A 46 -5.17 -3.61 -0.02
N ALA A 47 -6.51 -3.53 -0.09
CA ALA A 47 -7.28 -2.66 0.78
C ALA A 47 -7.10 -3.04 2.26
N MET A 48 -7.13 -4.32 2.57
CA MET A 48 -6.93 -4.80 3.94
C MET A 48 -5.52 -4.55 4.44
N GLU A 49 -4.51 -4.70 3.60
CA GLU A 49 -3.12 -4.41 3.95
C GLU A 49 -2.91 -2.92 4.21
N VAL A 50 -3.53 -2.05 3.41
CA VAL A 50 -3.48 -0.59 3.65
C VAL A 50 -4.10 -0.25 5.00
N PHE A 51 -5.26 -0.81 5.30
CA PHE A 51 -5.91 -0.59 6.60
C PHE A 51 -5.00 -1.05 7.75
N TYR A 52 -4.45 -2.24 7.65
CA TYR A 52 -3.57 -2.78 8.67
C TYR A 52 -2.33 -1.90 8.86
N ALA A 53 -1.68 -1.51 7.76
CA ALA A 53 -0.49 -0.67 7.82
C ALA A 53 -0.77 0.68 8.47
N ALA A 54 -1.83 1.34 8.07
CA ALA A 54 -2.15 2.69 8.53
C ALA A 54 -2.80 2.69 9.92
N HIS A 55 -3.80 1.85 10.12
CA HIS A 55 -4.61 1.87 11.34
C HIS A 55 -3.91 1.16 12.50
N ASP A 56 -3.41 -0.05 12.25
CA ASP A 56 -2.85 -0.87 13.34
C ASP A 56 -1.37 -0.57 13.59
N LEU A 57 -0.61 -0.29 12.55
CA LEU A 57 0.84 -0.12 12.65
C LEU A 57 1.32 1.33 12.56
N GLY A 58 0.44 2.26 12.18
CA GLY A 58 0.80 3.66 12.02
C GLY A 58 1.89 3.92 10.98
N LYS A 59 1.93 3.11 9.93
CA LYS A 59 2.93 3.24 8.88
C LYS A 59 2.63 4.42 7.98
N PHE A 60 3.67 4.90 7.30
CA PHE A 60 3.58 5.92 6.26
C PHE A 60 3.13 5.22 4.97
N VAL A 61 1.93 5.53 4.51
CA VAL A 61 1.31 4.85 3.35
C VAL A 61 1.10 5.86 2.24
N VAL A 62 1.74 5.64 1.10
CA VAL A 62 1.61 6.50 -0.09
C VAL A 62 1.05 5.68 -1.23
N ALA A 63 -0.02 6.16 -1.84
CA ALA A 63 -0.64 5.51 -2.99
C ALA A 63 -0.46 6.34 -4.25
N PHE A 64 -0.41 5.68 -5.40
CA PHE A 64 -0.46 6.36 -6.69
C PHE A 64 -1.56 5.74 -7.54
N SER A 65 -2.27 6.60 -8.28
CA SER A 65 -3.41 6.20 -9.09
C SER A 65 -3.64 7.21 -10.21
N PRO A 66 -3.98 6.75 -11.43
CA PRO A 66 -4.37 7.66 -12.50
C PRO A 66 -5.76 8.27 -12.30
N PHE A 67 -6.53 7.75 -11.33
CA PHE A 67 -7.88 8.22 -11.08
C PHE A 67 -7.88 9.50 -10.25
N SER A 68 -8.91 10.33 -10.43
CA SER A 68 -9.02 11.55 -9.65
C SER A 68 -9.31 11.24 -8.18
N PHE A 69 -9.01 12.20 -7.31
CA PHE A 69 -9.32 12.10 -5.89
C PHE A 69 -10.82 11.82 -5.65
N LYS A 70 -11.68 12.37 -6.50
CA LYS A 70 -13.14 12.19 -6.39
C LYS A 70 -13.59 10.74 -6.60
N ASP A 71 -12.83 9.99 -7.37
CA ASP A 71 -13.14 8.59 -7.68
C ASP A 71 -12.48 7.62 -6.72
N SER A 72 -11.77 8.11 -5.72
CA SER A 72 -11.10 7.29 -4.73
C SER A 72 -12.08 6.89 -3.62
N SER A 73 -11.92 5.65 -3.14
CA SER A 73 -12.69 5.17 -1.99
C SER A 73 -12.38 6.02 -0.74
N PRO A 74 -13.39 6.42 0.03
CA PRO A 74 -13.13 7.13 1.29
C PRO A 74 -12.25 6.34 2.27
N TRP A 75 -12.30 5.02 2.22
CA TRP A 75 -11.41 4.18 3.03
C TRP A 75 -9.95 4.38 2.66
N MET A 76 -9.65 4.50 1.37
CA MET A 76 -8.29 4.76 0.90
C MET A 76 -7.86 6.19 1.22
N VAL A 77 -8.74 7.14 1.03
CA VAL A 77 -8.45 8.55 1.33
C VAL A 77 -8.10 8.74 2.80
N LYS A 78 -8.84 8.08 3.69
CA LYS A 78 -8.60 8.19 5.13
C LYS A 78 -7.28 7.54 5.55
N HIS A 79 -6.98 6.35 5.00
CA HIS A 79 -5.87 5.53 5.50
C HIS A 79 -4.55 5.75 4.78
N CYS A 80 -4.57 6.31 3.57
CA CYS A 80 -3.33 6.69 2.91
C CYS A 80 -2.86 8.05 3.41
N THR A 81 -1.56 8.18 3.65
CA THR A 81 -0.96 9.46 4.00
C THR A 81 -1.13 10.45 2.83
N LYS A 82 -0.97 9.96 1.61
CA LYS A 82 -1.14 10.74 0.39
C LYS A 82 -1.47 9.83 -0.78
N ILE A 83 -2.33 10.32 -1.69
CA ILE A 83 -2.62 9.66 -2.96
C ILE A 83 -2.18 10.60 -4.08
N LEU A 84 -1.33 10.13 -4.97
CA LEU A 84 -0.70 10.93 -6.02
C LEU A 84 -1.03 10.35 -7.41
N PRO A 85 -0.94 11.18 -8.48
CA PRO A 85 -1.39 10.74 -9.79
C PRO A 85 -0.46 9.73 -10.49
N SER A 86 0.80 9.63 -10.06
CA SER A 86 1.76 8.74 -10.69
C SER A 86 2.77 8.18 -9.71
N LEU A 87 3.45 7.12 -10.11
CA LEU A 87 4.55 6.53 -9.33
C LEU A 87 5.67 7.54 -9.11
N ASP A 88 6.03 8.32 -10.14
CA ASP A 88 7.09 9.32 -10.02
C ASP A 88 6.75 10.37 -8.98
N ASP A 89 5.50 10.84 -8.98
CA ASP A 89 5.04 11.80 -7.98
C ASP A 89 5.04 11.19 -6.57
N ALA A 90 4.67 9.93 -6.45
CA ALA A 90 4.69 9.23 -5.17
C ALA A 90 6.12 9.12 -4.64
N ILE A 91 7.07 8.76 -5.48
CA ILE A 91 8.48 8.66 -5.10
C ILE A 91 9.01 10.02 -4.66
N SER A 92 8.68 11.08 -5.40
CA SER A 92 9.10 12.45 -5.03
C SER A 92 8.51 12.86 -3.68
N TYR A 93 7.23 12.56 -3.44
CA TYR A 93 6.58 12.85 -2.18
C TYR A 93 7.25 12.12 -1.02
N ILE A 94 7.55 10.84 -1.19
CA ILE A 94 8.24 10.03 -0.19
C ILE A 94 9.60 10.63 0.14
N ARG A 95 10.35 10.99 -0.90
CA ARG A 95 11.68 11.56 -0.74
C ARG A 95 11.65 12.88 0.03
N GLU A 96 10.68 13.73 -0.26
CA GLU A 96 10.56 15.04 0.39
C GLU A 96 9.98 14.98 1.79
N ASN A 97 9.06 14.05 2.05
CA ASN A 97 8.28 14.07 3.29
C ASN A 97 8.64 12.97 4.28
N PHE A 98 9.17 11.85 3.82
CA PHE A 98 9.57 10.77 4.69
C PHE A 98 11.09 10.76 4.89
N ILE A 99 11.85 10.66 3.80
CA ILE A 99 13.31 10.50 3.88
C ILE A 99 13.95 11.75 4.48
N THR A 100 13.60 12.93 3.98
CA THR A 100 14.16 14.18 4.46
C THR A 100 13.88 14.43 5.94
N LYS A 101 12.70 14.07 6.41
CA LYS A 101 12.29 14.30 7.82
C LYS A 101 12.81 13.25 8.80
N HIS A 102 13.24 12.08 8.32
CA HIS A 102 13.59 10.96 9.17
C HIS A 102 15.07 10.57 9.13
N ILE A 103 15.89 11.31 8.40
CA ILE A 103 17.33 11.02 8.25
C ILE A 103 18.22 11.92 9.14
N ASP A 104 17.68 12.94 9.69
CA ASP A 104 18.45 13.89 10.54
C ASP A 104 19.01 13.23 11.81
#